data_fb0ef6f0dbbfaf078246ca73b880cc52
#
_entry.id   fb0ef6f0dbbfaf078246ca73b880cc52
#
_cell.length_a   1.000
_cell.length_b   1.000
_cell.length_c   1.000
_cell.angle_alpha   90.00
_cell.angle_beta   90.00
_cell.angle_gamma   90.00
#
_symmetry.space_group_name_H-M   'P 1'
#
loop_
_entity.id
_entity.type
_entity.pdbx_description
1 polymer ?
#
loop_
_entity_poly.entity_id
_entity_poly.type
_entity_poly.pdbx_seq_one_letter_code
_entity_poly.pdbx_strand_id
1 'polypeptide(L)'
;MVTRKSRGTSSPGSRNRAASKKAASRKKPAKKAPARKKGGDFVDRALEYAREAITDKKGKRFGRLVRQASQRFIDDLKRAEKRGAPFRFSREHANHACEWIELLPHVEGRWETPEIRLHIAHIFFVVQLFGFRKPDGSRRFSSALFAVARKNAKSTLAAGILLYCQCCEDEEGAQIISAATTFPQASIIFGVAKRMVEKTPDMQEAYGLELFSKSIARFETGSSFKPIHAKASTQDGLNPSHVGLDEIHAHKTADLLNVLTSAAGARSNPLFLYTTTEGYINPGPWGEIRRFAQQLLAGVFEHEADHFLAVFYAVDDDDGDFDEKAWIKANPLIDVNPHLAAAIRKEAAEAKRMPSKLAEYKIKRLNRQAASADSWVLLPKWQKCDGAVDLDQLRDVPCWGGLDLASTTDLTSFRLVWRVGDRLLTWGRRWVPEEAVKTRTERGTVPYAGWIASGLLEQTPGEVTDYALIEAAVNEARERFNIQSIA
;
A
#
# COMPACT_ATOMS: atom_id res chain seq x y z
N MET A 1 28.77 -68.85 -26.50
CA MET A 1 27.92 -69.69 -27.38
C MET A 1 27.01 -68.70 -28.10
N VAL A 2 27.35 -68.28 -29.33
CA VAL A 2 26.94 -68.89 -30.61
C VAL A 2 25.41 -68.82 -30.73
N THR A 3 24.79 -68.12 -31.65
CA THR A 3 24.99 -67.81 -33.10
C THR A 3 23.94 -66.78 -33.54
N ARG A 4 24.20 -65.76 -34.27
CA ARG A 4 24.27 -65.53 -35.74
C ARG A 4 23.10 -66.08 -36.56
N LYS A 5 22.42 -65.22 -37.28
CA LYS A 5 22.23 -65.13 -38.76
C LYS A 5 20.89 -64.47 -39.08
N SER A 6 20.58 -63.75 -40.08
CA SER A 6 21.26 -63.13 -41.24
C SER A 6 20.17 -62.64 -42.20
N ARG A 7 20.36 -61.50 -42.78
CA ARG A 7 20.05 -61.05 -44.15
C ARG A 7 18.66 -61.28 -44.80
N GLY A 8 18.18 -60.19 -45.39
CA GLY A 8 17.29 -60.22 -46.53
C GLY A 8 17.07 -58.79 -47.10
N THR A 9 17.74 -58.55 -48.15
CA THR A 9 17.75 -57.35 -49.06
C THR A 9 16.50 -57.28 -49.89
N SER A 10 16.00 -56.03 -50.17
CA SER A 10 15.81 -55.51 -51.54
C SER A 10 15.01 -54.19 -51.56
N SER A 11 15.59 -53.15 -52.19
CA SER A 11 14.87 -51.99 -52.77
C SER A 11 14.51 -52.36 -54.24
N PRO A 12 13.93 -51.46 -55.05
CA PRO A 12 13.50 -50.05 -54.94
C PRO A 12 12.13 -49.78 -55.66
N GLY A 13 11.61 -48.61 -55.48
CA GLY A 13 10.58 -48.17 -56.46
C GLY A 13 9.79 -46.90 -56.15
N SER A 14 10.19 -45.88 -56.86
CA SER A 14 9.44 -44.75 -57.45
C SER A 14 8.72 -43.71 -56.63
N ARG A 15 9.25 -42.55 -56.75
CA ARG A 15 8.72 -41.17 -56.84
C ARG A 15 7.18 -41.02 -56.91
N ASN A 16 6.66 -40.22 -56.00
CA ASN A 16 5.69 -39.18 -56.43
C ASN A 16 5.78 -37.94 -55.51
N ARG A 17 6.19 -36.83 -56.14
CA ARG A 17 6.09 -35.46 -55.61
C ARG A 17 4.63 -35.04 -55.65
N ALA A 18 4.02 -34.81 -54.51
CA ALA A 18 2.79 -34.00 -54.40
C ALA A 18 3.12 -32.69 -53.70
N ALA A 19 3.06 -31.61 -54.44
CA ALA A 19 3.23 -30.25 -53.98
C ALA A 19 2.04 -29.87 -53.09
N SER A 20 2.26 -29.65 -51.80
CA SER A 20 1.25 -29.07 -50.90
C SER A 20 1.21 -27.55 -51.09
N LYS A 21 0.12 -27.08 -51.72
CA LYS A 21 -0.26 -25.68 -51.77
C LYS A 21 -0.55 -25.21 -50.34
N LYS A 22 0.27 -24.29 -49.79
CA LYS A 22 -0.04 -23.49 -48.60
C LYS A 22 -1.30 -22.63 -48.94
N ALA A 23 -2.44 -22.99 -48.35
CA ALA A 23 -3.60 -22.14 -48.30
C ALA A 23 -3.35 -21.02 -47.30
N ALA A 24 -3.20 -19.81 -47.75
CA ALA A 24 -3.21 -18.61 -46.93
C ALA A 24 -4.59 -18.45 -46.31
N SER A 25 -4.70 -18.71 -44.97
CA SER A 25 -5.92 -18.45 -44.25
C SER A 25 -6.11 -16.93 -44.14
N ARG A 26 -7.12 -16.41 -44.84
CA ARG A 26 -7.62 -15.04 -44.70
C ARG A 26 -8.09 -14.87 -43.25
N LYS A 27 -7.37 -14.04 -42.47
CA LYS A 27 -7.81 -13.56 -41.14
C LYS A 27 -9.17 -12.89 -41.32
N LYS A 28 -10.21 -13.43 -40.70
CA LYS A 28 -11.50 -12.75 -40.57
C LYS A 28 -11.29 -11.49 -39.74
N PRO A 29 -11.83 -10.32 -40.13
CA PRO A 29 -11.72 -9.11 -39.33
C PRO A 29 -12.41 -9.34 -37.98
N ALA A 30 -11.75 -8.95 -36.90
CA ALA A 30 -12.29 -8.97 -35.53
C ALA A 30 -13.66 -8.25 -35.53
N LYS A 31 -14.67 -8.89 -34.93
CA LYS A 31 -15.99 -8.29 -34.76
C LYS A 31 -15.81 -6.98 -33.94
N LYS A 32 -16.24 -5.85 -34.54
CA LYS A 32 -16.31 -4.56 -33.85
C LYS A 32 -17.15 -4.74 -32.59
N ALA A 33 -16.59 -4.30 -31.45
CA ALA A 33 -17.31 -4.22 -30.20
C ALA A 33 -18.62 -3.42 -30.36
N PRO A 34 -19.68 -3.78 -29.63
CA PRO A 34 -20.97 -3.10 -29.75
C PRO A 34 -20.83 -1.62 -29.36
N ALA A 35 -21.46 -0.74 -30.19
CA ALA A 35 -21.43 0.70 -29.99
C ALA A 35 -21.96 1.08 -28.60
N ARG A 36 -21.11 1.76 -27.79
CA ARG A 36 -21.47 2.30 -26.48
C ARG A 36 -22.55 3.37 -26.58
N LYS A 37 -23.55 3.29 -25.69
CA LYS A 37 -24.51 4.37 -25.44
C LYS A 37 -23.77 5.61 -24.93
N LYS A 38 -24.23 6.81 -25.32
CA LYS A 38 -23.70 8.15 -25.00
C LYS A 38 -23.42 8.38 -23.50
N GLY A 39 -22.24 7.98 -23.06
CA GLY A 39 -21.51 8.53 -21.93
C GLY A 39 -20.13 8.81 -22.47
N GLY A 40 -19.50 9.94 -22.12
CA GLY A 40 -18.15 10.28 -22.55
C GLY A 40 -17.16 9.14 -22.34
N ASP A 41 -16.00 9.20 -22.99
CA ASP A 41 -14.96 8.20 -22.81
C ASP A 41 -14.46 8.17 -21.34
N PHE A 42 -13.62 7.22 -20.99
CA PHE A 42 -13.15 7.07 -19.58
C PHE A 42 -12.39 8.29 -19.10
N VAL A 43 -11.66 8.96 -19.99
CA VAL A 43 -10.93 10.19 -19.65
C VAL A 43 -11.90 11.31 -19.32
N ASP A 44 -12.99 11.49 -20.08
CA ASP A 44 -13.99 12.51 -19.79
C ASP A 44 -14.67 12.26 -18.44
N ARG A 45 -15.00 11.01 -18.15
CA ARG A 45 -15.55 10.61 -16.84
C ARG A 45 -14.57 10.90 -15.69
N ALA A 46 -13.28 10.60 -15.85
CA ALA A 46 -12.25 10.88 -14.85
C ALA A 46 -12.06 12.40 -14.65
N LEU A 47 -12.14 13.20 -15.71
CA LEU A 47 -12.07 14.66 -15.64
C LEU A 47 -13.29 15.25 -14.95
N GLU A 48 -14.49 14.76 -15.22
CA GLU A 48 -15.71 15.17 -14.52
C GLU A 48 -15.62 14.88 -13.03
N TYR A 49 -15.24 13.65 -12.67
CA TYR A 49 -15.00 13.25 -11.28
C TYR A 49 -13.97 14.16 -10.57
N ALA A 50 -12.86 14.46 -11.22
CA ALA A 50 -11.84 15.34 -10.65
C ALA A 50 -12.38 16.77 -10.44
N ARG A 51 -13.16 17.31 -11.37
CA ARG A 51 -13.78 18.64 -11.24
C ARG A 51 -14.82 18.67 -10.13
N GLU A 52 -15.65 17.64 -10.02
CA GLU A 52 -16.59 17.50 -8.90
C GLU A 52 -15.85 17.49 -7.55
N ALA A 53 -14.77 16.70 -7.44
CA ALA A 53 -13.99 16.61 -6.24
C ALA A 53 -13.35 17.97 -5.85
N ILE A 54 -12.82 18.71 -6.80
CA ILE A 54 -12.22 20.04 -6.56
C ILE A 54 -13.27 21.06 -6.13
N THR A 55 -14.48 20.98 -6.68
CA THR A 55 -15.58 21.91 -6.33
C THR A 55 -16.24 21.61 -4.99
N ASP A 56 -16.06 20.40 -4.45
CA ASP A 56 -16.56 20.01 -3.13
C ASP A 56 -15.71 20.59 -1.97
N LYS A 57 -15.63 21.93 -1.92
CA LYS A 57 -14.83 22.65 -0.91
C LYS A 57 -15.18 22.28 0.53
N LYS A 58 -16.43 21.89 0.79
CA LYS A 58 -16.90 21.49 2.12
C LYS A 58 -16.60 20.01 2.44
N GLY A 59 -16.05 19.25 1.49
CA GLY A 59 -15.75 17.85 1.69
C GLY A 59 -16.96 17.00 2.06
N LYS A 60 -18.09 17.21 1.42
CA LYS A 60 -19.30 16.44 1.70
C LYS A 60 -19.23 15.02 1.14
N ARG A 61 -18.68 14.86 -0.05
CA ARG A 61 -18.57 13.59 -0.79
C ARG A 61 -17.14 13.11 -0.92
N PHE A 62 -16.21 14.04 -1.08
CA PHE A 62 -14.79 13.73 -1.35
C PHE A 62 -13.93 14.09 -0.15
N GLY A 63 -13.14 13.13 0.33
CA GLY A 63 -12.14 13.36 1.35
C GLY A 63 -11.04 14.32 0.86
N ARG A 64 -10.37 15.00 1.79
CA ARG A 64 -9.30 15.96 1.50
C ARG A 64 -8.25 15.40 0.55
N LEU A 65 -7.79 14.17 0.78
CA LEU A 65 -6.74 13.55 -0.04
C LEU A 65 -7.20 13.27 -1.49
N VAL A 66 -8.46 12.90 -1.70
CA VAL A 66 -9.02 12.72 -3.04
C VAL A 66 -9.16 14.06 -3.77
N ARG A 67 -9.57 15.12 -3.05
CA ARG A 67 -9.63 16.48 -3.61
C ARG A 67 -8.26 16.98 -4.05
N GLN A 68 -7.24 16.73 -3.24
CA GLN A 68 -5.83 17.06 -3.57
C GLN A 68 -5.32 16.22 -4.75
N ALA A 69 -5.61 14.93 -4.80
CA ALA A 69 -5.26 14.07 -5.95
C ALA A 69 -5.94 14.55 -7.24
N SER A 70 -7.19 15.00 -7.15
CA SER A 70 -7.95 15.56 -8.28
C SER A 70 -7.35 16.88 -8.75
N GLN A 71 -6.95 17.75 -7.83
CA GLN A 71 -6.28 19.02 -8.18
C GLN A 71 -4.94 18.74 -8.88
N ARG A 72 -4.13 17.80 -8.34
CA ARG A 72 -2.87 17.40 -8.96
C ARG A 72 -3.08 16.86 -10.37
N PHE A 73 -4.11 16.02 -10.59
CA PHE A 73 -4.41 15.50 -11.92
C PHE A 73 -4.69 16.61 -12.92
N ILE A 74 -5.52 17.60 -12.58
CA ILE A 74 -5.83 18.74 -13.44
C ILE A 74 -4.58 19.61 -13.71
N ASP A 75 -3.73 19.83 -12.69
CA ASP A 75 -2.52 20.62 -12.85
C ASP A 75 -1.45 19.89 -13.66
N ASP A 76 -1.35 18.56 -13.51
CA ASP A 76 -0.49 17.71 -14.33
C ASP A 76 -0.92 17.68 -15.81
N LEU A 77 -2.21 17.71 -16.10
CA LEU A 77 -2.71 17.85 -17.48
C LEU A 77 -2.26 19.17 -18.09
N LYS A 78 -2.40 20.29 -17.37
CA LYS A 78 -1.90 21.59 -17.82
C LYS A 78 -0.39 21.61 -18.00
N ARG A 79 0.35 20.89 -17.13
CA ARG A 79 1.82 20.75 -17.30
C ARG A 79 2.17 19.95 -18.54
N ALA A 80 1.42 18.88 -18.83
CA ALA A 80 1.63 18.03 -20.01
C ALA A 80 1.46 18.75 -21.36
N GLU A 81 0.71 19.85 -21.39
CA GLU A 81 0.50 20.68 -22.57
C GLU A 81 1.64 21.67 -22.84
N LYS A 82 2.49 21.94 -21.86
CA LYS A 82 3.60 22.92 -21.97
C LYS A 82 4.69 22.39 -22.91
N ARG A 83 5.28 23.28 -23.69
CA ARG A 83 6.44 22.96 -24.53
C ARG A 83 7.61 22.51 -23.64
N GLY A 84 8.20 21.36 -23.97
CA GLY A 84 9.31 20.77 -23.19
C GLY A 84 8.89 20.09 -21.91
N ALA A 85 7.60 19.81 -21.71
CA ALA A 85 7.12 19.03 -20.57
C ALA A 85 7.79 17.64 -20.52
N PRO A 86 8.17 17.15 -19.32
CA PRO A 86 8.83 15.84 -19.19
C PRO A 86 7.91 14.65 -19.44
N PHE A 87 6.62 14.91 -19.63
CA PHE A 87 5.60 13.90 -19.95
C PHE A 87 4.45 14.53 -20.74
N ARG A 88 3.66 13.67 -21.37
CA ARG A 88 2.44 14.02 -22.11
C ARG A 88 1.28 13.19 -21.60
N PHE A 89 0.05 13.61 -21.88
CA PHE A 89 -1.13 12.81 -21.58
C PHE A 89 -1.71 12.20 -22.86
N SER A 90 -1.83 10.88 -22.88
CA SER A 90 -2.41 10.10 -23.99
C SER A 90 -3.78 9.58 -23.60
N ARG A 91 -4.82 10.13 -24.19
CA ARG A 91 -6.21 9.64 -24.04
C ARG A 91 -6.34 8.20 -24.53
N GLU A 92 -5.63 7.85 -25.60
CA GLU A 92 -5.64 6.52 -26.19
C GLU A 92 -5.19 5.46 -25.18
N HIS A 93 -4.01 5.63 -24.57
CA HIS A 93 -3.50 4.69 -23.56
C HIS A 93 -4.41 4.62 -22.31
N ALA A 94 -4.93 5.76 -21.87
CA ALA A 94 -5.84 5.82 -20.73
C ALA A 94 -7.15 5.05 -20.98
N ASN A 95 -7.78 5.29 -22.13
CA ASN A 95 -9.03 4.61 -22.53
C ASN A 95 -8.79 3.13 -22.79
N HIS A 96 -7.73 2.79 -23.53
CA HIS A 96 -7.37 1.40 -23.83
C HIS A 96 -7.19 0.57 -22.56
N ALA A 97 -6.49 1.08 -21.53
CA ALA A 97 -6.31 0.37 -20.28
C ALA A 97 -7.66 0.12 -19.56
N CYS A 98 -8.53 1.12 -19.50
CA CYS A 98 -9.86 0.95 -18.91
C CYS A 98 -10.73 -0.02 -19.72
N GLU A 99 -10.73 0.09 -21.04
CA GLU A 99 -11.48 -0.79 -21.95
C GLU A 99 -11.03 -2.24 -21.80
N TRP A 100 -9.72 -2.44 -21.77
CA TRP A 100 -9.16 -3.78 -21.63
C TRP A 100 -9.50 -4.42 -20.28
N ILE A 101 -9.40 -3.65 -19.19
CA ILE A 101 -9.77 -4.16 -17.84
C ILE A 101 -11.27 -4.48 -17.78
N GLU A 102 -12.14 -3.73 -18.47
CA GLU A 102 -13.57 -4.04 -18.55
C GLU A 102 -13.91 -5.26 -19.41
N LEU A 103 -12.95 -5.87 -20.13
CA LEU A 103 -13.13 -7.16 -20.79
C LEU A 103 -12.94 -8.34 -19.83
N LEU A 104 -12.34 -8.11 -18.67
CA LEU A 104 -12.10 -9.16 -17.69
C LEU A 104 -13.40 -9.56 -16.98
N PRO A 105 -13.58 -10.86 -16.68
CA PRO A 105 -14.77 -11.35 -16.00
C PRO A 105 -14.70 -11.11 -14.49
N HIS A 106 -15.87 -11.01 -13.88
CA HIS A 106 -15.99 -11.16 -12.45
C HIS A 106 -15.68 -12.62 -12.03
N VAL A 107 -14.82 -12.77 -10.99
CA VAL A 107 -14.38 -14.09 -10.50
C VAL A 107 -14.83 -14.39 -9.09
N GLU A 108 -15.43 -13.40 -8.40
CA GLU A 108 -15.95 -13.52 -7.04
C GLU A 108 -17.26 -12.74 -6.90
N GLY A 109 -18.20 -13.30 -6.12
CA GLY A 109 -19.49 -12.67 -5.87
C GLY A 109 -20.53 -12.93 -6.96
N ARG A 110 -21.65 -12.23 -6.82
CA ARG A 110 -22.74 -12.20 -7.83
C ARG A 110 -22.86 -10.78 -8.38
N TRP A 111 -22.85 -10.67 -9.68
CA TRP A 111 -22.84 -9.39 -10.39
C TRP A 111 -23.91 -9.37 -11.47
N GLU A 112 -24.41 -8.21 -11.82
CA GLU A 112 -25.40 -8.03 -12.88
C GLU A 112 -24.81 -8.27 -14.27
N THR A 113 -23.51 -8.03 -14.45
CA THR A 113 -22.77 -8.24 -15.69
C THR A 113 -21.69 -9.31 -15.48
N PRO A 114 -21.43 -10.16 -16.49
CA PRO A 114 -20.35 -11.14 -16.41
C PRO A 114 -18.97 -10.48 -16.40
N GLU A 115 -18.79 -9.37 -17.13
CA GLU A 115 -17.56 -8.61 -17.17
C GLU A 115 -17.53 -7.49 -16.13
N ILE A 116 -16.32 -7.11 -15.75
CA ILE A 116 -16.06 -5.99 -14.83
C ILE A 116 -16.59 -4.69 -15.44
N ARG A 117 -17.28 -3.91 -14.60
CA ARG A 117 -17.59 -2.50 -14.87
C ARG A 117 -16.82 -1.66 -13.88
N LEU A 118 -15.85 -0.89 -14.38
CA LEU A 118 -15.03 -0.05 -13.54
C LEU A 118 -15.87 1.07 -12.89
N HIS A 119 -15.84 1.12 -11.58
CA HIS A 119 -16.39 2.26 -10.85
C HIS A 119 -15.55 3.51 -11.13
N ILE A 120 -16.17 4.69 -11.02
CA ILE A 120 -15.50 5.96 -11.33
C ILE A 120 -14.22 6.20 -10.53
N ALA A 121 -14.16 5.72 -9.28
CA ALA A 121 -12.96 5.78 -8.46
C ALA A 121 -11.80 4.95 -9.02
N HIS A 122 -12.10 3.81 -9.66
CA HIS A 122 -11.10 2.97 -10.33
C HIS A 122 -10.68 3.58 -11.66
N ILE A 123 -11.64 4.12 -12.43
CA ILE A 123 -11.37 4.84 -13.68
C ILE A 123 -10.44 6.02 -13.42
N PHE A 124 -10.71 6.82 -12.38
CA PHE A 124 -9.89 7.95 -11.98
C PHE A 124 -8.43 7.56 -11.70
N PHE A 125 -8.19 6.38 -11.11
CA PHE A 125 -6.85 5.86 -10.88
C PHE A 125 -6.19 5.33 -12.16
N VAL A 126 -6.90 4.47 -12.92
CA VAL A 126 -6.37 3.81 -14.13
C VAL A 126 -6.04 4.82 -15.22
N VAL A 127 -6.92 5.82 -15.45
CA VAL A 127 -6.72 6.89 -16.42
C VAL A 127 -5.44 7.66 -16.14
N GLN A 128 -5.16 8.00 -14.89
CA GLN A 128 -3.92 8.68 -14.53
C GLN A 128 -2.71 7.77 -14.72
N LEU A 129 -2.78 6.52 -14.20
CA LEU A 129 -1.66 5.58 -14.24
C LEU A 129 -1.16 5.33 -15.66
N PHE A 130 -2.06 5.13 -16.61
CA PHE A 130 -1.70 4.75 -17.98
C PHE A 130 -1.74 5.92 -18.97
N GLY A 131 -2.42 7.02 -18.65
CA GLY A 131 -2.54 8.16 -19.54
C GLY A 131 -1.30 9.04 -19.60
N PHE A 132 -0.56 9.19 -18.51
CA PHE A 132 0.65 9.99 -18.53
C PHE A 132 1.86 9.18 -19.01
N ARG A 133 2.48 9.66 -20.11
CA ARG A 133 3.61 9.01 -20.79
C ARG A 133 4.80 9.96 -20.90
N LYS A 134 6.00 9.41 -20.75
CA LYS A 134 7.26 10.09 -21.03
C LYS A 134 7.49 10.18 -22.56
N PRO A 135 8.47 10.99 -23.00
CA PRO A 135 8.78 11.12 -24.43
C PRO A 135 9.22 9.81 -25.10
N ASP A 136 9.80 8.87 -24.35
CA ASP A 136 10.19 7.54 -24.80
C ASP A 136 9.02 6.54 -24.89
N GLY A 137 7.81 6.97 -24.56
CA GLY A 137 6.60 6.14 -24.57
C GLY A 137 6.36 5.36 -23.27
N SER A 138 7.31 5.31 -22.35
CA SER A 138 7.14 4.66 -21.04
C SER A 138 6.14 5.42 -20.17
N ARG A 139 5.57 4.74 -19.13
CA ARG A 139 4.70 5.40 -18.15
C ARG A 139 5.48 6.48 -17.39
N ARG A 140 4.82 7.59 -17.08
CA ARG A 140 5.34 8.58 -16.14
C ARG A 140 5.51 7.96 -14.74
N PHE A 141 4.51 7.21 -14.30
CA PHE A 141 4.44 6.65 -12.96
C PHE A 141 5.07 5.26 -12.89
N SER A 142 6.19 5.17 -12.19
CA SER A 142 6.83 3.89 -11.82
C SER A 142 6.37 3.39 -10.44
N SER A 143 5.68 4.23 -9.67
CA SER A 143 5.08 3.87 -8.39
C SER A 143 3.67 4.43 -8.31
N ALA A 144 2.73 3.62 -7.81
CA ALA A 144 1.34 4.03 -7.72
C ALA A 144 0.70 3.47 -6.43
N LEU A 145 0.08 4.34 -5.64
CA LEU A 145 -0.63 4.01 -4.41
C LEU A 145 -2.13 4.13 -4.61
N PHE A 146 -2.85 3.04 -4.38
CA PHE A 146 -4.30 3.02 -4.28
C PHE A 146 -4.71 2.59 -2.86
N ALA A 147 -4.96 3.56 -1.99
CA ALA A 147 -5.37 3.32 -0.61
C ALA A 147 -6.88 3.56 -0.46
N VAL A 148 -7.61 2.55 -0.04
CA VAL A 148 -9.08 2.61 0.08
C VAL A 148 -9.55 1.59 1.13
N ALA A 149 -10.67 1.85 1.80
CA ALA A 149 -11.24 0.95 2.80
C ALA A 149 -11.50 -0.48 2.25
N ARG A 150 -11.65 -1.45 3.14
CA ARG A 150 -11.92 -2.85 2.75
C ARG A 150 -13.20 -3.00 1.95
N LYS A 151 -13.22 -3.99 1.03
CA LYS A 151 -14.36 -4.31 0.16
C LYS A 151 -14.65 -3.27 -0.95
N ASN A 152 -13.66 -2.48 -1.31
CA ASN A 152 -13.70 -1.56 -2.46
C ASN A 152 -12.89 -2.10 -3.66
N ALA A 153 -12.87 -3.41 -3.87
CA ALA A 153 -12.34 -4.12 -5.03
C ALA A 153 -10.83 -3.89 -5.33
N LYS A 154 -9.99 -3.58 -4.31
CA LYS A 154 -8.54 -3.37 -4.47
C LYS A 154 -7.85 -4.49 -5.23
N SER A 155 -8.00 -5.73 -4.75
CA SER A 155 -7.29 -6.90 -5.31
C SER A 155 -7.75 -7.22 -6.72
N THR A 156 -9.04 -6.99 -7.04
CA THR A 156 -9.59 -7.14 -8.39
C THR A 156 -9.00 -6.11 -9.35
N LEU A 157 -8.92 -4.84 -8.90
CA LEU A 157 -8.31 -3.77 -9.68
C LEU A 157 -6.82 -4.04 -9.92
N ALA A 158 -6.09 -4.42 -8.86
CA ALA A 158 -4.66 -4.75 -8.97
C ALA A 158 -4.40 -5.92 -9.92
N ALA A 159 -5.22 -6.98 -9.85
CA ALA A 159 -5.13 -8.12 -10.76
C ALA A 159 -5.33 -7.69 -12.22
N GLY A 160 -6.35 -6.86 -12.48
CA GLY A 160 -6.61 -6.33 -13.83
C GLY A 160 -5.47 -5.45 -14.34
N ILE A 161 -4.92 -4.57 -13.51
CA ILE A 161 -3.76 -3.72 -13.87
C ILE A 161 -2.53 -4.59 -14.18
N LEU A 162 -2.21 -5.58 -13.35
CA LEU A 162 -1.04 -6.43 -13.55
C LEU A 162 -1.17 -7.35 -14.76
N LEU A 163 -2.38 -7.84 -15.04
CA LEU A 163 -2.65 -8.58 -16.29
C LEU A 163 -2.53 -7.67 -17.51
N TYR A 164 -3.04 -6.44 -17.44
CA TYR A 164 -2.85 -5.46 -18.50
C TYR A 164 -1.37 -5.21 -18.78
N CYS A 165 -0.55 -5.07 -17.74
CA CYS A 165 0.89 -4.92 -17.88
C CYS A 165 1.55 -6.14 -18.52
N GLN A 166 1.09 -7.38 -18.21
CA GLN A 166 1.60 -8.61 -18.84
C GLN A 166 1.23 -8.73 -20.31
N CYS A 167 0.03 -8.26 -20.67
CA CYS A 167 -0.55 -8.48 -22.00
C CYS A 167 -0.29 -7.33 -22.98
N CYS A 168 -0.22 -6.09 -22.50
CA CYS A 168 -0.32 -4.89 -23.34
C CYS A 168 0.85 -3.92 -23.21
N GLU A 169 1.77 -4.11 -22.26
CA GLU A 169 2.94 -3.27 -22.15
C GLU A 169 4.19 -4.03 -22.62
N ASP A 170 4.41 -4.09 -23.92
CA ASP A 170 5.40 -4.82 -24.69
C ASP A 170 6.84 -4.87 -24.06
N GLU A 171 6.93 -5.51 -22.89
CA GLU A 171 8.21 -5.69 -22.18
C GLU A 171 8.64 -7.16 -22.26
N GLU A 172 9.72 -7.43 -23.01
CA GLU A 172 10.30 -8.75 -23.13
C GLU A 172 10.82 -9.28 -21.80
N GLY A 173 10.53 -10.55 -21.52
CA GLY A 173 10.93 -11.18 -20.27
C GLY A 173 10.34 -10.53 -19.03
N ALA A 174 9.15 -9.92 -19.14
CA ALA A 174 8.51 -9.24 -18.02
C ALA A 174 8.25 -10.20 -16.85
N GLN A 175 8.70 -9.83 -15.67
CA GLN A 175 8.40 -10.54 -14.42
C GLN A 175 7.37 -9.75 -13.63
N ILE A 176 6.12 -10.21 -13.68
CA ILE A 176 5.03 -9.64 -12.91
C ILE A 176 4.94 -10.40 -11.58
N ILE A 177 4.92 -9.66 -10.49
CA ILE A 177 4.95 -10.20 -9.14
C ILE A 177 3.79 -9.66 -8.33
N SER A 178 3.01 -10.55 -7.67
CA SER A 178 2.19 -10.16 -6.55
C SER A 178 2.91 -10.51 -5.25
N ALA A 179 3.10 -9.52 -4.38
CA ALA A 179 3.89 -9.64 -3.17
C ALA A 179 3.11 -9.25 -1.92
N ALA A 180 3.32 -9.98 -0.82
CA ALA A 180 2.75 -9.70 0.49
C ALA A 180 3.60 -10.31 1.61
N THR A 181 3.24 -10.08 2.87
CA THR A 181 3.96 -10.61 4.04
C THR A 181 3.92 -12.14 4.12
N THR A 182 2.85 -12.75 3.64
CA THR A 182 2.67 -14.22 3.63
C THR A 182 2.29 -14.70 2.24
N PHE A 183 2.63 -15.97 1.92
CA PHE A 183 2.29 -16.56 0.63
C PHE A 183 0.77 -16.61 0.37
N PRO A 184 -0.11 -16.95 1.33
CA PRO A 184 -1.56 -16.89 1.10
C PRO A 184 -2.05 -15.48 0.73
N GLN A 185 -1.50 -14.42 1.35
CA GLN A 185 -1.85 -13.04 1.01
C GLN A 185 -1.33 -12.65 -0.38
N ALA A 186 -0.06 -12.96 -0.70
CA ALA A 186 0.50 -12.73 -2.04
C ALA A 186 -0.31 -13.45 -3.13
N SER A 187 -0.87 -14.61 -2.81
CA SER A 187 -1.69 -15.41 -3.72
C SER A 187 -3.08 -14.83 -3.97
N ILE A 188 -3.53 -13.81 -3.24
CA ILE A 188 -4.88 -13.22 -3.44
C ILE A 188 -4.96 -12.54 -4.81
N ILE A 189 -4.09 -11.57 -5.10
CA ILE A 189 -4.08 -10.86 -6.39
C ILE A 189 -3.81 -11.85 -7.54
N PHE A 190 -2.80 -12.70 -7.38
CA PHE A 190 -2.47 -13.73 -8.37
C PHE A 190 -3.64 -14.68 -8.63
N GLY A 191 -4.32 -15.16 -7.60
CA GLY A 191 -5.46 -16.06 -7.73
C GLY A 191 -6.66 -15.41 -8.43
N VAL A 192 -6.90 -14.13 -8.18
CA VAL A 192 -7.91 -13.35 -8.92
C VAL A 192 -7.52 -13.26 -10.40
N ALA A 193 -6.28 -12.86 -10.69
CA ALA A 193 -5.75 -12.78 -12.05
C ALA A 193 -5.84 -14.13 -12.78
N LYS A 194 -5.41 -15.21 -12.12
CA LYS A 194 -5.48 -16.55 -12.70
C LYS A 194 -6.90 -16.95 -13.06
N ARG A 195 -7.87 -16.76 -12.15
CA ARG A 195 -9.29 -17.05 -12.44
C ARG A 195 -9.89 -16.18 -13.53
N MET A 196 -9.43 -14.91 -13.68
CA MET A 196 -9.81 -14.07 -14.82
C MET A 196 -9.34 -14.68 -16.13
N VAL A 197 -8.08 -15.10 -16.21
CA VAL A 197 -7.54 -15.77 -17.40
C VAL A 197 -8.23 -17.11 -17.67
N GLU A 198 -8.47 -17.94 -16.64
CA GLU A 198 -9.18 -19.22 -16.74
C GLU A 198 -10.59 -19.06 -17.37
N LYS A 199 -11.29 -17.98 -17.02
CA LYS A 199 -12.64 -17.69 -17.51
C LYS A 199 -12.67 -17.02 -18.88
N THR A 200 -11.52 -16.65 -19.45
CA THR A 200 -11.42 -15.93 -20.73
C THR A 200 -10.50 -16.66 -21.71
N PRO A 201 -10.96 -17.79 -22.30
CA PRO A 201 -10.17 -18.56 -23.28
C PRO A 201 -9.69 -17.74 -24.47
N ASP A 202 -10.53 -16.80 -24.96
CA ASP A 202 -10.17 -15.90 -26.06
C ASP A 202 -8.94 -15.03 -25.73
N MET A 203 -8.78 -14.64 -24.44
CA MET A 203 -7.60 -13.90 -23.97
C MET A 203 -6.38 -14.81 -23.90
N GLN A 204 -6.55 -16.07 -23.46
CA GLN A 204 -5.45 -17.05 -23.44
C GLN A 204 -4.91 -17.26 -24.86
N GLU A 205 -5.79 -17.44 -25.85
CA GLU A 205 -5.40 -17.59 -27.25
C GLU A 205 -4.78 -16.32 -27.82
N ALA A 206 -5.40 -15.15 -27.57
CA ALA A 206 -4.96 -13.87 -28.14
C ALA A 206 -3.57 -13.43 -27.68
N TYR A 207 -3.24 -13.73 -26.42
CA TYR A 207 -1.95 -13.33 -25.79
C TYR A 207 -0.99 -14.50 -25.55
N GLY A 208 -1.35 -15.73 -25.95
CA GLY A 208 -0.53 -16.92 -25.73
C GLY A 208 -0.26 -17.19 -24.23
N LEU A 209 -1.31 -17.01 -23.37
CA LEU A 209 -1.18 -17.21 -21.94
C LEU A 209 -1.35 -18.68 -21.56
N GLU A 210 -0.40 -19.21 -20.81
CA GLU A 210 -0.46 -20.55 -20.23
C GLU A 210 -0.56 -20.51 -18.72
N LEU A 211 -1.46 -21.31 -18.17
CA LEU A 211 -1.77 -21.33 -16.74
C LEU A 211 -1.10 -22.50 -16.05
N PHE A 212 -0.28 -22.19 -15.04
CA PHE A 212 0.33 -23.16 -14.14
C PHE A 212 -0.23 -23.00 -12.72
N SER A 213 0.10 -23.91 -11.83
CA SER A 213 -0.37 -23.84 -10.44
C SER A 213 0.02 -22.54 -9.75
N LYS A 214 1.24 -22.05 -9.98
CA LYS A 214 1.85 -20.88 -9.33
C LYS A 214 2.35 -19.82 -10.31
N SER A 215 1.97 -19.87 -11.57
CA SER A 215 2.33 -18.84 -12.55
C SER A 215 1.32 -18.76 -13.71
N ILE A 216 1.27 -17.59 -14.32
CA ILE A 216 0.70 -17.35 -15.63
C ILE A 216 1.88 -17.00 -16.52
N ALA A 217 2.16 -17.79 -17.55
CA ALA A 217 3.28 -17.58 -18.46
C ALA A 217 2.79 -17.12 -19.84
N ARG A 218 3.62 -16.31 -20.51
CA ARG A 218 3.50 -15.96 -21.91
C ARG A 218 4.83 -16.28 -22.56
N PHE A 219 4.92 -17.44 -23.20
CA PHE A 219 6.19 -17.95 -23.75
C PHE A 219 6.73 -17.12 -24.91
N GLU A 220 5.86 -16.51 -25.69
CA GLU A 220 6.22 -15.68 -26.83
C GLU A 220 7.16 -14.53 -26.42
N THR A 221 6.88 -13.88 -25.29
CA THR A 221 7.69 -12.78 -24.74
C THR A 221 8.58 -13.21 -23.57
N GLY A 222 8.53 -14.48 -23.14
CA GLY A 222 9.22 -14.97 -21.96
C GLY A 222 8.69 -14.38 -20.64
N SER A 223 7.49 -13.77 -20.65
CA SER A 223 6.96 -13.12 -19.46
C SER A 223 6.25 -14.09 -18.51
N SER A 224 6.22 -13.74 -17.23
CA SER A 224 5.53 -14.54 -16.20
C SER A 224 4.93 -13.70 -15.10
N PHE A 225 3.77 -14.13 -14.58
CA PHE A 225 3.15 -13.56 -13.39
C PHE A 225 3.14 -14.60 -12.25
N LYS A 226 3.73 -14.26 -11.09
CA LYS A 226 3.92 -15.18 -9.95
C LYS A 226 3.65 -14.49 -8.61
N PRO A 227 3.13 -15.21 -7.59
CA PRO A 227 3.08 -14.73 -6.22
C PRO A 227 4.39 -14.99 -5.50
N ILE A 228 4.87 -14.03 -4.69
CA ILE A 228 6.02 -14.19 -3.80
C ILE A 228 5.72 -13.62 -2.40
N HIS A 229 6.52 -13.97 -1.39
CA HIS A 229 6.36 -13.48 -0.02
C HIS A 229 7.70 -13.19 0.66
N ALA A 230 7.67 -12.51 1.82
CA ALA A 230 8.85 -11.96 2.50
C ALA A 230 10.00 -12.95 2.74
N LYS A 231 9.73 -14.26 2.94
CA LYS A 231 10.79 -15.28 3.09
C LYS A 231 11.53 -15.61 1.80
N ALA A 232 11.06 -15.12 0.67
CA ALA A 232 11.71 -15.31 -0.65
C ALA A 232 12.81 -14.27 -0.93
N SER A 233 13.19 -13.45 0.06
CA SER A 233 14.26 -12.44 -0.04
C SER A 233 15.66 -13.01 -0.36
N THR A 234 15.82 -14.34 -0.33
CA THR A 234 17.05 -15.04 -0.74
C THR A 234 17.03 -15.49 -2.21
N GLN A 235 16.06 -15.07 -3.00
CA GLN A 235 16.02 -15.42 -4.42
C GLN A 235 16.89 -14.46 -5.23
N ASP A 236 18.15 -14.79 -5.36
CA ASP A 236 19.04 -14.21 -6.36
C ASP A 236 18.46 -14.44 -7.77
N GLY A 237 18.47 -13.40 -8.61
CA GLY A 237 17.98 -13.49 -10.00
C GLY A 237 16.58 -12.94 -10.25
N LEU A 238 15.93 -12.29 -9.29
CA LEU A 238 14.71 -11.50 -9.56
C LEU A 238 15.07 -10.27 -10.40
N ASN A 239 14.27 -10.03 -11.43
CA ASN A 239 14.30 -8.81 -12.23
C ASN A 239 12.86 -8.36 -12.52
N PRO A 240 12.11 -7.93 -11.48
CA PRO A 240 10.69 -7.62 -11.60
C PRO A 240 10.48 -6.41 -12.49
N SER A 241 9.53 -6.51 -13.41
CA SER A 241 9.05 -5.37 -14.20
C SER A 241 7.85 -4.70 -13.54
N HIS A 242 6.92 -5.51 -13.02
CA HIS A 242 5.69 -5.00 -12.41
C HIS A 242 5.43 -5.74 -11.08
N VAL A 243 5.25 -4.98 -10.02
CA VAL A 243 5.05 -5.52 -8.68
C VAL A 243 3.75 -4.99 -8.08
N GLY A 244 2.83 -5.87 -7.74
CA GLY A 244 1.68 -5.55 -6.91
C GLY A 244 1.94 -5.90 -5.45
N LEU A 245 2.09 -4.89 -4.59
CA LEU A 245 2.25 -5.06 -3.15
C LEU A 245 0.89 -4.87 -2.48
N ASP A 246 0.31 -5.97 -1.98
CA ASP A 246 -0.97 -5.91 -1.27
C ASP A 246 -0.77 -5.76 0.24
N GLU A 247 -1.69 -5.00 0.84
CA GLU A 247 -1.75 -4.73 2.28
C GLU A 247 -0.39 -4.28 2.85
N ILE A 248 0.23 -3.26 2.21
CA ILE A 248 1.57 -2.75 2.61
C ILE A 248 1.59 -2.30 4.08
N HIS A 249 0.45 -1.96 4.67
CA HIS A 249 0.34 -1.63 6.09
C HIS A 249 0.68 -2.80 7.03
N ALA A 250 0.61 -4.04 6.54
CA ALA A 250 0.92 -5.24 7.34
C ALA A 250 2.42 -5.59 7.35
N HIS A 251 3.24 -4.94 6.51
CA HIS A 251 4.68 -5.17 6.47
C HIS A 251 5.37 -4.53 7.68
N LYS A 252 6.09 -5.35 8.45
CA LYS A 252 6.82 -4.90 9.64
C LYS A 252 8.15 -4.23 9.30
N THR A 253 8.80 -4.66 8.20
CA THR A 253 10.07 -4.13 7.69
C THR A 253 9.97 -3.81 6.21
N ALA A 254 10.89 -3.01 5.70
CA ALA A 254 10.98 -2.66 4.28
C ALA A 254 11.76 -3.69 3.44
N ASP A 255 12.25 -4.79 4.03
CA ASP A 255 13.20 -5.70 3.38
C ASP A 255 12.70 -6.21 2.03
N LEU A 256 11.46 -6.74 1.97
CA LEU A 256 10.88 -7.23 0.72
C LEU A 256 10.76 -6.10 -0.33
N LEU A 257 10.31 -4.93 0.10
CA LEU A 257 10.17 -3.76 -0.78
C LEU A 257 11.53 -3.34 -1.34
N ASN A 258 12.56 -3.24 -0.48
CA ASN A 258 13.92 -2.85 -0.87
C ASN A 258 14.52 -3.84 -1.86
N VAL A 259 14.39 -5.14 -1.62
CA VAL A 259 14.86 -6.20 -2.54
C VAL A 259 14.18 -6.06 -3.90
N LEU A 260 12.86 -5.92 -3.94
CA LEU A 260 12.12 -5.81 -5.21
C LEU A 260 12.44 -4.52 -5.96
N THR A 261 12.56 -3.40 -5.25
CA THR A 261 12.89 -2.10 -5.85
C THR A 261 14.30 -2.10 -6.42
N SER A 262 15.28 -2.64 -5.67
CA SER A 262 16.66 -2.76 -6.12
C SER A 262 16.76 -3.68 -7.33
N ALA A 263 16.07 -4.82 -7.33
CA ALA A 263 16.07 -5.78 -8.41
C ALA A 263 15.43 -5.24 -9.72
N ALA A 264 14.49 -4.29 -9.61
CA ALA A 264 13.83 -3.66 -10.77
C ALA A 264 14.66 -2.54 -11.44
N GLY A 265 15.80 -2.18 -10.88
CA GLY A 265 16.58 -0.99 -11.31
C GLY A 265 17.05 -0.98 -12.77
N ALA A 266 17.08 -2.12 -13.44
CA ALA A 266 17.44 -2.23 -14.85
C ALA A 266 16.25 -2.19 -15.83
N ARG A 267 15.02 -2.12 -15.33
CA ARG A 267 13.80 -2.10 -16.16
C ARG A 267 13.50 -0.69 -16.68
N SER A 268 13.13 -0.61 -17.96
CA SER A 268 12.82 0.67 -18.61
C SER A 268 11.48 1.25 -18.22
N ASN A 269 10.50 0.38 -17.89
CA ASN A 269 9.12 0.77 -17.60
C ASN A 269 8.56 0.04 -16.35
N PRO A 270 9.25 0.11 -15.17
CA PRO A 270 8.82 -0.60 -13.98
C PRO A 270 7.52 -0.02 -13.40
N LEU A 271 6.77 -0.86 -12.65
CA LEU A 271 5.62 -0.43 -11.87
C LEU A 271 5.61 -1.10 -10.49
N PHE A 272 5.59 -0.28 -9.44
CA PHE A 272 5.29 -0.69 -8.09
C PHE A 272 3.89 -0.21 -7.71
N LEU A 273 2.93 -1.13 -7.75
CA LEU A 273 1.54 -0.87 -7.41
C LEU A 273 1.28 -1.25 -5.95
N TYR A 274 1.10 -0.26 -5.10
CA TYR A 274 0.75 -0.43 -3.70
C TYR A 274 -0.76 -0.40 -3.54
N THR A 275 -1.35 -1.48 -3.02
CA THR A 275 -2.76 -1.53 -2.65
C THR A 275 -2.89 -1.78 -1.16
N THR A 276 -3.65 -0.94 -0.45
CA THR A 276 -3.74 -1.07 1.00
C THR A 276 -5.02 -0.45 1.58
N THR A 277 -5.33 -0.87 2.79
CA THR A 277 -6.10 -0.09 3.75
C THR A 277 -5.15 0.63 4.69
N GLU A 278 -5.67 1.48 5.56
CA GLU A 278 -4.92 1.91 6.74
C GLU A 278 -4.65 0.74 7.68
N GLY A 279 -3.71 0.95 8.60
CA GLY A 279 -3.30 0.02 9.63
C GLY A 279 -3.25 0.67 11.01
N TYR A 280 -2.76 -0.09 11.97
CA TYR A 280 -2.35 0.46 13.25
C TYR A 280 -1.14 1.38 13.06
N ILE A 281 -0.99 2.34 13.97
CA ILE A 281 0.23 3.16 14.05
C ILE A 281 1.34 2.23 14.56
N ASN A 282 2.21 1.81 13.66
CA ASN A 282 3.35 0.94 13.96
C ASN A 282 4.57 1.35 13.13
N PRO A 283 5.77 0.97 13.56
CA PRO A 283 6.96 1.06 12.71
C PRO A 283 6.80 0.13 11.50
N GLY A 284 7.21 0.60 10.32
CA GLY A 284 7.14 -0.16 9.07
C GLY A 284 7.05 0.77 7.86
N PRO A 285 7.22 0.23 6.64
CA PRO A 285 7.30 1.04 5.42
C PRO A 285 6.02 1.83 5.13
N TRP A 286 4.87 1.37 5.62
CA TRP A 286 3.60 2.07 5.41
C TRP A 286 3.59 3.49 5.99
N GLY A 287 4.14 3.68 7.18
CA GLY A 287 4.19 5.01 7.81
C GLY A 287 4.92 6.05 6.96
N GLU A 288 6.00 5.65 6.31
CA GLU A 288 6.80 6.50 5.42
C GLU A 288 6.09 6.73 4.09
N ILE A 289 5.63 5.67 3.42
CA ILE A 289 4.89 5.76 2.15
C ILE A 289 3.63 6.62 2.32
N ARG A 290 2.90 6.45 3.41
CA ARG A 290 1.72 7.24 3.74
C ARG A 290 2.05 8.72 3.89
N ARG A 291 3.07 9.04 4.67
CA ARG A 291 3.52 10.44 4.90
C ARG A 291 3.96 11.05 3.59
N PHE A 292 4.78 10.36 2.82
CA PHE A 292 5.23 10.80 1.50
C PHE A 292 4.05 11.07 0.56
N ALA A 293 3.09 10.15 0.47
CA ALA A 293 1.88 10.33 -0.35
C ALA A 293 1.05 11.55 0.08
N GLN A 294 0.90 11.77 1.39
CA GLN A 294 0.17 12.94 1.92
C GLN A 294 0.89 14.26 1.62
N GLN A 295 2.21 14.30 1.78
CA GLN A 295 3.03 15.47 1.43
C GLN A 295 3.01 15.76 -0.08
N LEU A 296 3.07 14.71 -0.90
CA LEU A 296 2.93 14.81 -2.34
C LEU A 296 1.59 15.43 -2.75
N LEU A 297 0.50 14.94 -2.17
CA LEU A 297 -0.84 15.45 -2.45
C LEU A 297 -1.07 16.86 -1.91
N ALA A 298 -0.37 17.23 -0.85
CA ALA A 298 -0.37 18.58 -0.30
C ALA A 298 0.49 19.57 -1.11
N GLY A 299 1.22 19.10 -2.14
CA GLY A 299 2.07 19.94 -2.97
C GLY A 299 3.40 20.35 -2.33
N VAL A 300 3.90 19.57 -1.35
CA VAL A 300 5.18 19.83 -0.68
C VAL A 300 6.36 19.61 -1.62
N PHE A 301 6.24 18.63 -2.54
CA PHE A 301 7.25 18.33 -3.55
C PHE A 301 6.86 19.00 -4.86
N GLU A 302 7.77 19.78 -5.46
CA GLU A 302 7.49 20.41 -6.76
C GLU A 302 7.45 19.37 -7.89
N HIS A 303 8.60 18.77 -8.23
CA HIS A 303 8.73 17.82 -9.35
C HIS A 303 9.52 16.56 -9.01
N GLU A 304 10.16 16.50 -7.85
CA GLU A 304 11.02 15.39 -7.43
C GLU A 304 10.25 14.08 -7.32
N ALA A 305 8.95 14.16 -7.06
CA ALA A 305 8.07 13.01 -6.92
C ALA A 305 7.14 12.75 -8.13
N ASP A 306 7.53 13.21 -9.32
CA ASP A 306 6.75 13.06 -10.56
C ASP A 306 6.47 11.59 -10.94
N HIS A 307 7.31 10.68 -10.47
CA HIS A 307 7.20 9.24 -10.72
C HIS A 307 6.14 8.53 -9.84
N PHE A 308 5.58 9.21 -8.84
CA PHE A 308 4.66 8.61 -7.88
C PHE A 308 3.22 9.09 -8.06
N LEU A 309 2.29 8.16 -8.30
CA LEU A 309 0.85 8.41 -8.29
C LEU A 309 0.28 8.04 -6.91
N ALA A 310 -0.53 8.93 -6.31
CA ALA A 310 -1.23 8.64 -5.08
C ALA A 310 -2.73 8.95 -5.21
N VAL A 311 -3.58 7.97 -4.90
CA VAL A 311 -5.02 8.15 -4.72
C VAL A 311 -5.41 7.50 -3.40
N PHE A 312 -5.91 8.30 -2.47
CA PHE A 312 -6.13 7.90 -1.11
C PHE A 312 -7.56 8.26 -0.66
N TYR A 313 -8.41 7.25 -0.52
CA TYR A 313 -9.78 7.36 -0.04
C TYR A 313 -9.83 7.14 1.47
N ALA A 314 -10.13 8.18 2.21
CA ALA A 314 -10.24 8.14 3.67
C ALA A 314 -11.30 9.13 4.14
N VAL A 315 -11.93 8.84 5.27
CA VAL A 315 -12.75 9.80 6.00
C VAL A 315 -11.81 10.86 6.59
N ASP A 316 -12.16 12.14 6.48
CA ASP A 316 -11.33 13.25 6.97
C ASP A 316 -11.28 13.27 8.50
N ASP A 317 -10.20 13.81 9.07
CA ASP A 317 -9.97 13.81 10.52
C ASP A 317 -11.07 14.57 11.29
N ASP A 318 -11.67 15.60 10.66
CA ASP A 318 -12.74 16.43 11.23
C ASP A 318 -14.13 15.75 11.16
N ASP A 319 -14.29 14.68 10.38
CA ASP A 319 -15.54 13.95 10.31
C ASP A 319 -15.74 13.07 11.54
N GLY A 320 -16.97 12.94 12.00
CA GLY A 320 -17.32 12.00 13.07
C GLY A 320 -17.13 10.54 12.64
N ASP A 321 -16.56 9.70 13.51
CA ASP A 321 -16.33 8.28 13.23
C ASP A 321 -17.61 7.53 12.78
N PHE A 322 -18.77 8.00 13.18
CA PHE A 322 -20.07 7.35 12.95
C PHE A 322 -21.00 8.18 12.06
N ASP A 323 -20.48 9.18 11.36
CA ASP A 323 -21.24 9.93 10.36
C ASP A 323 -21.39 9.11 9.07
N GLU A 324 -22.60 8.61 8.81
CA GLU A 324 -22.88 7.82 7.60
C GLU A 324 -22.60 8.58 6.31
N LYS A 325 -22.76 9.92 6.33
CA LYS A 325 -22.51 10.76 5.16
C LYS A 325 -21.03 10.84 4.80
N ALA A 326 -20.16 10.67 5.80
CA ALA A 326 -18.72 10.67 5.59
C ALA A 326 -18.17 9.34 5.06
N TRP A 327 -18.91 8.23 5.19
CA TRP A 327 -18.40 6.90 4.81
C TRP A 327 -18.02 6.77 3.33
N ILE A 328 -18.70 7.51 2.44
CA ILE A 328 -18.42 7.53 1.01
C ILE A 328 -16.99 8.00 0.71
N LYS A 329 -16.41 8.85 1.55
CA LYS A 329 -15.04 9.35 1.38
C LYS A 329 -13.99 8.24 1.44
N ALA A 330 -14.23 7.21 2.26
CA ALA A 330 -13.38 6.03 2.37
C ALA A 330 -13.88 4.83 1.54
N ASN A 331 -15.16 4.82 1.19
CA ASN A 331 -15.82 3.71 0.51
C ASN A 331 -16.53 4.18 -0.76
N PRO A 332 -15.79 4.51 -1.82
CA PRO A 332 -16.39 5.04 -3.05
C PRO A 332 -17.40 4.09 -3.70
N LEU A 333 -17.35 2.77 -3.44
CA LEU A 333 -18.30 1.80 -3.96
C LEU A 333 -19.59 1.67 -3.14
N ILE A 334 -19.77 2.46 -2.09
CA ILE A 334 -20.95 2.38 -1.21
C ILE A 334 -22.25 2.68 -1.95
N ASP A 335 -22.20 3.56 -2.96
CA ASP A 335 -23.35 3.97 -3.77
C ASP A 335 -23.87 2.85 -4.66
N VAL A 336 -22.98 1.94 -5.11
CA VAL A 336 -23.31 0.85 -6.02
C VAL A 336 -23.34 -0.51 -5.35
N ASN A 337 -23.07 -0.57 -4.04
CA ASN A 337 -23.06 -1.81 -3.27
C ASN A 337 -23.84 -1.67 -1.96
N PRO A 338 -25.14 -1.93 -1.95
CA PRO A 338 -25.98 -1.83 -0.75
C PRO A 338 -25.55 -2.80 0.38
N HIS A 339 -24.95 -3.93 0.04
CA HIS A 339 -24.40 -4.88 1.03
C HIS A 339 -23.21 -4.28 1.78
N LEU A 340 -22.39 -3.50 1.09
CA LEU A 340 -21.28 -2.77 1.73
C LEU A 340 -21.81 -1.74 2.75
N ALA A 341 -22.80 -0.96 2.36
CA ALA A 341 -23.45 0.02 3.26
C ALA A 341 -24.04 -0.65 4.50
N ALA A 342 -24.77 -1.77 4.31
CA ALA A 342 -25.35 -2.52 5.43
C ALA A 342 -24.27 -3.10 6.37
N ALA A 343 -23.17 -3.62 5.82
CA ALA A 343 -22.05 -4.14 6.61
C ALA A 343 -21.40 -3.02 7.45
N ILE A 344 -21.17 -1.85 6.86
CA ILE A 344 -20.59 -0.70 7.58
C ILE A 344 -21.51 -0.25 8.71
N ARG A 345 -22.83 -0.15 8.49
CA ARG A 345 -23.81 0.20 9.55
C ARG A 345 -23.75 -0.79 10.72
N LYS A 346 -23.71 -2.09 10.43
CA LYS A 346 -23.62 -3.13 11.45
C LYS A 346 -22.34 -2.95 12.28
N GLU A 347 -21.19 -2.84 11.63
CA GLU A 347 -19.89 -2.71 12.30
C GLU A 347 -19.79 -1.37 13.08
N ALA A 348 -20.36 -0.29 12.58
CA ALA A 348 -20.46 0.98 13.28
C ALA A 348 -21.29 0.85 14.57
N ALA A 349 -22.45 0.16 14.51
CA ALA A 349 -23.29 -0.09 15.67
C ALA A 349 -22.57 -0.95 16.73
N GLU A 350 -21.81 -1.94 16.30
CA GLU A 350 -20.97 -2.77 17.18
C GLU A 350 -19.84 -1.94 17.80
N ALA A 351 -19.12 -1.14 17.02
CA ALA A 351 -18.03 -0.29 17.49
C ALA A 351 -18.48 0.79 18.50
N LYS A 352 -19.70 1.31 18.36
CA LYS A 352 -20.29 2.22 19.34
C LYS A 352 -20.47 1.58 20.72
N ARG A 353 -20.81 0.29 20.75
CA ARG A 353 -21.10 -0.47 21.98
C ARG A 353 -19.88 -1.18 22.56
N MET A 354 -18.92 -1.51 21.72
CA MET A 354 -17.71 -2.31 22.07
C MET A 354 -16.45 -1.51 21.72
N PRO A 355 -15.84 -0.79 22.70
CA PRO A 355 -14.63 0.02 22.45
C PRO A 355 -13.47 -0.76 21.81
N SER A 356 -13.34 -2.05 22.10
CA SER A 356 -12.34 -2.92 21.50
C SER A 356 -12.46 -3.07 19.98
N LYS A 357 -13.67 -2.89 19.41
CA LYS A 357 -13.91 -2.94 17.96
C LYS A 357 -13.70 -1.59 17.26
N LEU A 358 -13.56 -0.49 18.01
CA LEU A 358 -13.48 0.84 17.43
C LEU A 358 -12.24 1.03 16.54
N ALA A 359 -11.08 0.54 16.99
CA ALA A 359 -9.85 0.65 16.22
C ALA A 359 -9.95 -0.09 14.89
N GLU A 360 -10.46 -1.31 14.92
CA GLU A 360 -10.65 -2.12 13.72
C GLU A 360 -11.66 -1.51 12.75
N TYR A 361 -12.77 -0.97 13.26
CA TYR A 361 -13.76 -0.24 12.47
C TYR A 361 -13.14 0.99 11.77
N LYS A 362 -12.36 1.81 12.50
CA LYS A 362 -11.66 2.97 11.93
C LYS A 362 -10.72 2.56 10.80
N ILE A 363 -9.91 1.55 11.01
CA ILE A 363 -8.97 1.04 10.02
C ILE A 363 -9.71 0.50 8.80
N LYS A 364 -10.64 -0.43 9.01
CA LYS A 364 -11.24 -1.20 7.92
C LYS A 364 -12.32 -0.46 7.15
N ARG A 365 -13.05 0.47 7.80
CA ARG A 365 -14.24 1.13 7.22
C ARG A 365 -14.06 2.62 6.99
N LEU A 366 -13.29 3.30 7.82
CA LEU A 366 -13.02 4.73 7.63
C LEU A 366 -11.69 5.00 6.93
N ASN A 367 -10.89 3.95 6.74
CA ASN A 367 -9.52 4.05 6.22
C ASN A 367 -8.70 5.09 6.99
N ARG A 368 -8.83 5.07 8.32
CA ARG A 368 -8.10 5.92 9.28
C ARG A 368 -7.13 5.07 10.09
N GLN A 369 -5.96 5.62 10.40
CA GLN A 369 -5.06 4.99 11.35
C GLN A 369 -5.70 4.95 12.75
N ALA A 370 -5.40 3.91 13.49
CA ALA A 370 -5.76 3.79 14.88
C ALA A 370 -4.53 3.38 15.70
N ALA A 371 -4.49 3.81 16.96
CA ALA A 371 -3.54 3.26 17.91
C ALA A 371 -3.78 1.76 18.08
N SER A 372 -2.73 1.00 18.42
CA SER A 372 -2.85 -0.44 18.67
C SER A 372 -3.99 -0.73 19.64
N ALA A 373 -4.71 -1.84 19.40
CA ALA A 373 -5.74 -2.32 20.33
C ALA A 373 -5.15 -2.65 21.71
N ASP A 374 -3.85 -2.94 21.76
CA ASP A 374 -3.10 -3.21 22.98
C ASP A 374 -2.57 -1.92 23.67
N SER A 375 -3.05 -0.75 23.25
CA SER A 375 -2.68 0.51 23.88
C SER A 375 -3.23 0.52 25.32
N TRP A 376 -2.34 0.45 26.28
CA TRP A 376 -2.66 0.48 27.72
C TRP A 376 -3.53 1.69 28.09
N VAL A 377 -3.28 2.86 27.48
CA VAL A 377 -4.06 4.07 27.66
C VAL A 377 -4.46 4.68 26.32
N LEU A 378 -5.73 5.05 26.16
CA LEU A 378 -6.19 5.75 24.97
C LEU A 378 -5.51 7.13 24.85
N LEU A 379 -4.83 7.39 23.72
CA LEU A 379 -4.09 8.63 23.48
C LEU A 379 -4.87 9.92 23.82
N PRO A 380 -6.17 10.09 23.47
CA PRO A 380 -6.92 11.27 23.86
C PRO A 380 -7.14 11.42 25.37
N LYS A 381 -7.17 10.30 26.14
CA LYS A 381 -7.21 10.34 27.60
C LYS A 381 -5.85 10.71 28.16
N TRP A 382 -4.79 10.16 27.59
CA TRP A 382 -3.41 10.48 27.97
C TRP A 382 -3.10 11.97 27.75
N GLN A 383 -3.48 12.52 26.59
CA GLN A 383 -3.28 13.93 26.27
C GLN A 383 -4.04 14.89 27.22
N LYS A 384 -5.14 14.44 27.81
CA LYS A 384 -5.85 15.24 28.83
C LYS A 384 -5.11 15.28 30.17
N CYS A 385 -4.12 14.41 30.37
CA CYS A 385 -3.27 14.41 31.55
C CYS A 385 -2.04 15.31 31.38
N ASP A 386 -1.90 16.01 30.25
CA ASP A 386 -0.82 16.95 29.99
C ASP A 386 -1.02 18.20 30.83
N GLY A 387 0.06 18.63 31.52
CA GLY A 387 0.05 19.82 32.34
C GLY A 387 1.45 20.10 32.92
N ALA A 388 1.76 21.37 33.06
CA ALA A 388 2.98 21.80 33.72
C ALA A 388 2.93 21.47 35.22
N VAL A 389 3.99 20.84 35.72
CA VAL A 389 4.17 20.57 37.15
C VAL A 389 5.20 21.55 37.69
N ASP A 390 4.78 22.41 38.62
CA ASP A 390 5.68 23.30 39.34
C ASP A 390 6.36 22.51 40.47
N LEU A 391 7.59 22.08 40.21
CA LEU A 391 8.36 21.25 41.15
C LEU A 391 8.78 21.97 42.42
N ASP A 392 8.86 23.31 42.40
CA ASP A 392 9.29 24.06 43.59
C ASP A 392 8.18 24.12 44.62
N GLN A 393 6.92 24.07 44.21
CA GLN A 393 5.78 23.97 45.14
C GLN A 393 5.61 22.56 45.73
N LEU A 394 6.32 21.55 45.23
CA LEU A 394 6.21 20.16 45.64
C LEU A 394 7.37 19.69 46.55
N ARG A 395 8.29 20.57 46.90
CA ARG A 395 9.50 20.20 47.70
C ARG A 395 9.14 19.51 49.05
N ASP A 396 8.17 20.06 49.73
CA ASP A 396 7.79 19.56 51.09
C ASP A 396 6.58 18.62 51.02
N VAL A 397 5.98 18.43 49.87
CA VAL A 397 4.82 17.55 49.67
C VAL A 397 5.28 16.10 49.64
N PRO A 398 4.71 15.20 50.45
CA PRO A 398 5.08 13.78 50.40
C PRO A 398 4.91 13.19 49.02
N CYS A 399 5.92 12.43 48.57
CA CYS A 399 5.88 11.73 47.29
C CYS A 399 6.43 10.31 47.39
N TRP A 400 6.12 9.50 46.42
CA TRP A 400 6.54 8.12 46.28
C TRP A 400 7.28 7.95 44.97
N GLY A 401 8.39 7.18 44.99
CA GLY A 401 9.21 6.88 43.84
C GLY A 401 8.97 5.50 43.29
N GLY A 402 9.16 5.35 41.99
CA GLY A 402 9.29 4.08 41.30
C GLY A 402 10.58 4.09 40.47
N LEU A 403 11.37 3.02 40.55
CA LEU A 403 12.60 2.87 39.79
C LEU A 403 12.59 1.55 39.04
N ASP A 404 12.61 1.63 37.69
CA ASP A 404 12.74 0.48 36.82
C ASP A 404 14.11 0.50 36.15
N LEU A 405 14.92 -0.53 36.44
CA LEU A 405 16.31 -0.64 36.00
C LEU A 405 16.42 -1.59 34.79
N ALA A 406 17.03 -1.11 33.74
CA ALA A 406 17.40 -1.89 32.56
C ALA A 406 18.93 -2.01 32.46
N SER A 407 19.43 -3.11 31.90
CA SER A 407 20.89 -3.34 31.79
C SER A 407 21.49 -2.85 30.47
N THR A 408 20.90 -3.18 29.29
CA THR A 408 21.56 -2.95 27.99
C THR A 408 20.68 -2.29 26.95
N THR A 409 19.46 -2.78 26.72
CA THR A 409 18.68 -2.39 25.55
C THR A 409 17.39 -1.66 25.85
N ASP A 410 16.91 -1.72 27.09
CA ASP A 410 15.67 -1.09 27.50
C ASP A 410 15.93 0.25 28.20
N LEU A 411 14.86 1.01 28.45
CA LEU A 411 14.94 2.28 29.15
C LEU A 411 14.99 2.05 30.66
N THR A 412 15.91 2.70 31.33
CA THR A 412 15.83 2.89 32.77
C THR A 412 14.94 4.09 33.07
N SER A 413 14.05 3.98 34.04
CA SER A 413 13.11 5.04 34.41
C SER A 413 13.01 5.24 35.90
N PHE A 414 13.16 6.48 36.33
CA PHE A 414 12.87 6.92 37.69
C PHE A 414 11.71 7.89 37.67
N ARG A 415 10.69 7.66 38.50
CA ARG A 415 9.47 8.44 38.59
C ARG A 415 9.12 8.80 40.01
N LEU A 416 8.70 10.05 40.24
CA LEU A 416 8.07 10.51 41.46
C LEU A 416 6.60 10.80 41.23
N VAL A 417 5.78 10.51 42.22
CA VAL A 417 4.35 10.74 42.20
C VAL A 417 3.93 11.47 43.48
N TRP A 418 3.26 12.60 43.29
CA TRP A 418 2.64 13.37 44.39
C TRP A 418 1.14 13.27 44.31
N ARG A 419 0.48 13.23 45.46
CA ARG A 419 -0.97 13.38 45.54
C ARG A 419 -1.29 14.78 46.09
N VAL A 420 -1.88 15.62 45.25
CA VAL A 420 -2.30 16.99 45.63
C VAL A 420 -3.81 17.08 45.45
N GLY A 421 -4.57 16.97 46.55
CA GLY A 421 -6.01 16.82 46.53
C GLY A 421 -6.43 15.56 45.74
N ASP A 422 -7.23 15.72 44.72
CA ASP A 422 -7.71 14.63 43.84
C ASP A 422 -6.80 14.41 42.62
N ARG A 423 -5.70 15.15 42.50
CA ARG A 423 -4.77 15.03 41.38
C ARG A 423 -3.53 14.20 41.76
N LEU A 424 -3.06 13.41 40.81
CA LEU A 424 -1.76 12.78 40.84
C LEU A 424 -0.84 13.56 39.88
N LEU A 425 0.20 14.17 40.46
CA LEU A 425 1.25 14.84 39.68
C LEU A 425 2.42 13.90 39.55
N THR A 426 3.05 13.85 38.40
CA THR A 426 4.21 12.97 38.15
C THR A 426 5.35 13.72 37.52
N TRP A 427 6.55 13.41 37.94
CA TRP A 427 7.80 13.86 37.34
C TRP A 427 8.79 12.71 37.31
N GLY A 428 9.77 12.75 36.43
CA GLY A 428 10.82 11.74 36.42
C GLY A 428 11.80 11.87 35.27
N ARG A 429 12.88 11.12 35.40
CA ARG A 429 13.98 11.03 34.44
C ARG A 429 14.02 9.65 33.80
N ARG A 430 14.59 9.55 32.61
CA ARG A 430 14.74 8.31 31.85
C ARG A 430 16.10 8.28 31.21
N TRP A 431 16.71 7.09 31.18
CA TRP A 431 18.05 6.90 30.64
C TRP A 431 18.09 5.74 29.66
N VAL A 432 19.06 5.83 28.75
CA VAL A 432 19.34 4.79 27.75
C VAL A 432 20.84 4.77 27.46
N PRO A 433 21.49 3.60 27.32
CA PRO A 433 22.89 3.50 26.91
C PRO A 433 23.13 4.09 25.49
N GLU A 434 24.29 4.72 25.30
CA GLU A 434 24.69 5.33 24.02
C GLU A 434 24.64 4.34 22.86
N GLU A 435 25.12 3.13 23.06
CA GLU A 435 25.15 2.11 22.00
C GLU A 435 23.74 1.63 21.63
N ALA A 436 22.82 1.57 22.59
CA ALA A 436 21.42 1.27 22.31
C ALA A 436 20.76 2.36 21.46
N VAL A 437 21.12 3.63 21.65
CA VAL A 437 20.65 4.75 20.83
C VAL A 437 21.13 4.60 19.38
N LYS A 438 22.44 4.34 19.18
CA LYS A 438 23.03 4.14 17.85
C LYS A 438 22.34 3.01 17.10
N THR A 439 22.32 1.82 17.71
CA THR A 439 21.75 0.61 17.11
C THR A 439 20.26 0.77 16.74
N ARG A 440 19.46 1.42 17.58
CA ARG A 440 18.02 1.59 17.32
C ARG A 440 17.72 2.75 16.38
N THR A 441 18.57 3.78 16.33
CA THR A 441 18.48 4.87 15.36
C THR A 441 18.80 4.36 13.96
N GLU A 442 19.85 3.55 13.80
CA GLU A 442 20.21 2.91 12.52
C GLU A 442 19.10 1.99 12.00
N ARG A 443 18.41 1.28 12.88
CA ARG A 443 17.25 0.45 12.52
C ARG A 443 15.97 1.24 12.25
N GLY A 444 15.97 2.55 12.47
CA GLY A 444 14.84 3.45 12.17
C GLY A 444 13.56 3.18 12.97
N THR A 445 13.64 2.40 14.08
CA THR A 445 12.45 1.91 14.78
C THR A 445 11.94 2.86 15.86
N VAL A 446 12.83 3.68 16.48
CA VAL A 446 12.46 4.57 17.60
C VAL A 446 13.22 5.89 17.47
N PRO A 447 12.58 7.06 17.65
CA PRO A 447 13.20 8.37 17.50
C PRO A 447 13.99 8.81 18.74
N TYR A 448 14.91 7.98 19.24
CA TYR A 448 15.69 8.27 20.45
C TYR A 448 16.46 9.58 20.36
N ALA A 449 17.12 9.86 19.24
CA ALA A 449 17.86 11.10 19.03
C ALA A 449 16.97 12.35 19.20
N GLY A 450 15.72 12.30 18.71
CA GLY A 450 14.75 13.36 18.90
C GLY A 450 14.31 13.54 20.35
N TRP A 451 14.15 12.46 21.08
CA TRP A 451 13.81 12.52 22.52
C TRP A 451 14.96 13.03 23.38
N ILE A 452 16.19 12.68 23.05
CA ILE A 452 17.39 13.21 23.71
C ILE A 452 17.50 14.71 23.43
N ALA A 453 17.38 15.13 22.18
CA ALA A 453 17.43 16.55 21.79
C ALA A 453 16.34 17.40 22.45
N SER A 454 15.17 16.82 22.75
CA SER A 454 14.08 17.48 23.47
C SER A 454 14.15 17.36 25.00
N GLY A 455 15.20 16.74 25.55
CA GLY A 455 15.37 16.56 26.99
C GLY A 455 14.42 15.55 27.66
N LEU A 456 13.73 14.74 26.84
CA LEU A 456 12.82 13.72 27.33
C LEU A 456 13.52 12.41 27.73
N LEU A 457 14.73 12.22 27.26
CA LEU A 457 15.56 11.05 27.46
C LEU A 457 17.02 11.46 27.65
N GLU A 458 17.69 10.88 28.60
CA GLU A 458 19.11 11.11 28.89
C GLU A 458 19.94 9.92 28.41
N GLN A 459 21.13 10.20 27.90
CA GLN A 459 22.02 9.18 27.37
C GLN A 459 23.11 8.88 28.44
N THR A 460 23.31 7.59 28.78
CA THR A 460 24.45 7.16 29.59
C THR A 460 25.59 6.70 28.68
N PRO A 461 26.87 6.96 29.07
CA PRO A 461 28.01 6.52 28.26
C PRO A 461 28.12 4.99 28.17
N GLY A 462 28.59 4.48 27.04
CA GLY A 462 28.92 3.07 26.83
C GLY A 462 27.76 2.18 26.39
N GLU A 463 28.00 0.86 26.53
CA GLU A 463 27.11 -0.21 26.03
C GLU A 463 26.03 -0.62 27.05
N VAL A 464 26.22 -0.31 28.31
CA VAL A 464 25.35 -0.68 29.43
C VAL A 464 24.90 0.55 30.20
N THR A 465 23.78 0.44 30.91
CA THR A 465 23.30 1.52 31.77
C THR A 465 24.29 1.82 32.90
N ASP A 466 24.70 3.09 32.99
CA ASP A 466 25.55 3.54 34.11
C ASP A 466 24.69 3.76 35.35
N TYR A 467 24.71 2.77 36.24
CA TYR A 467 23.94 2.82 37.49
C TYR A 467 24.44 3.89 38.46
N ALA A 468 25.71 4.30 38.38
CA ALA A 468 26.22 5.37 39.23
C ALA A 468 25.56 6.72 38.89
N LEU A 469 25.34 6.97 37.62
CA LEU A 469 24.58 8.16 37.18
C LEU A 469 23.12 8.11 37.64
N ILE A 470 22.51 6.92 37.59
CA ILE A 470 21.13 6.75 38.07
C ILE A 470 21.04 6.97 39.58
N GLU A 471 21.95 6.38 40.37
CA GLU A 471 22.04 6.55 41.82
C GLU A 471 22.24 8.01 42.21
N ALA A 472 23.12 8.72 41.50
CA ALA A 472 23.35 10.15 41.74
C ALA A 472 22.07 10.97 41.50
N ALA A 473 21.32 10.67 40.41
CA ALA A 473 20.05 11.34 40.10
C ALA A 473 18.95 11.05 41.17
N VAL A 474 18.90 9.83 41.67
CA VAL A 474 17.97 9.45 42.75
C VAL A 474 18.32 10.17 44.05
N ASN A 475 19.62 10.29 44.39
CA ASN A 475 20.10 11.01 45.59
C ASN A 475 19.82 12.51 45.48
N GLU A 476 20.06 13.13 44.32
CA GLU A 476 19.68 14.53 44.02
C GLU A 476 18.17 14.76 44.25
N ALA A 477 17.33 13.85 43.75
CA ALA A 477 15.89 13.94 43.94
C ALA A 477 15.51 13.78 45.43
N ARG A 478 16.21 12.94 46.21
CA ARG A 478 15.99 12.76 47.66
C ARG A 478 16.36 14.00 48.46
N GLU A 479 17.38 14.71 48.04
CA GLU A 479 17.77 15.99 48.68
C GLU A 479 16.74 17.11 48.39
N ARG A 480 16.09 17.02 47.24
CA ARG A 480 15.16 18.05 46.76
C ARG A 480 13.71 17.85 47.20
N PHE A 481 13.26 16.62 47.35
CA PHE A 481 11.86 16.26 47.55
C PHE A 481 11.64 15.37 48.77
N ASN A 482 10.47 15.45 49.38
CA ASN A 482 10.07 14.65 50.54
C ASN A 482 9.63 13.23 50.10
N ILE A 483 10.60 12.42 49.65
CA ILE A 483 10.40 11.04 49.17
C ILE A 483 10.16 10.10 50.36
N GLN A 484 8.99 9.45 50.41
CA GLN A 484 8.59 8.53 51.47
C GLN A 484 9.16 7.12 51.26
N SER A 485 9.11 6.64 50.04
CA SER A 485 9.69 5.35 49.62
C SER A 485 9.93 5.32 48.11
N ILE A 486 10.83 4.43 47.66
CA ILE A 486 11.08 4.11 46.27
C ILE A 486 10.89 2.60 46.12
N ALA A 487 10.06 2.16 45.17
CA ALA A 487 9.79 0.77 44.82
C ALA A 487 10.55 0.37 43.54
#